data_f98ca87da30a80ac2e83f8e6009c871a
#
_entry.id   f98ca87da30a80ac2e83f8e6009c871a
#
_cell.length_a   1.000
_cell.length_b   1.000
_cell.length_c   1.000
_cell.angle_alpha   90.00
_cell.angle_beta   90.00
_cell.angle_gamma   90.00
#
_symmetry.space_group_name_H-M   'P 1'
#
loop_
_entity.id
_entity.type
_entity.pdbx_description
1 polymer ?
#
loop_
_entity_poly.entity_id
_entity_poly.type
_entity_poly.pdbx_seq_one_letter_code
_entity_poly.pdbx_strand_id
1 'polypeptide(L)'
;MSLALTPHLVAAVYDCLREFPPFKRMKLPSADEVEFRIVADKTLHGWHNSTRKKGQHIIAISAGGVGQFATLVRITGHEMIHLHQYLSKTTTPNTEHNSRFNKISKRVCKLFDWDYSAFS
;
A
#
# COMPACT_ATOMS: atom_id res chain seq x y z
N MET A 1 19.68 -16.02 1.81
CA MET A 1 18.32 -16.57 1.80
C MET A 1 17.34 -15.48 1.46
N SER A 2 16.55 -15.67 0.42
CA SER A 2 15.53 -14.71 0.04
C SER A 2 14.23 -15.03 0.77
N LEU A 3 13.50 -13.98 1.16
CA LEU A 3 12.17 -14.15 1.72
C LEU A 3 11.19 -14.53 0.60
N ALA A 4 10.35 -15.52 0.86
CA ALA A 4 9.28 -15.86 -0.07
C ALA A 4 8.22 -14.77 -0.04
N LEU A 5 7.86 -14.25 -1.21
CA LEU A 5 6.79 -13.28 -1.33
C LEU A 5 5.45 -14.01 -1.27
N THR A 6 4.74 -13.85 -0.17
CA THR A 6 3.46 -14.49 0.08
C THR A 6 2.44 -13.43 0.54
N PRO A 7 1.13 -13.72 0.39
CA PRO A 7 0.11 -12.83 0.96
C PRO A 7 0.29 -12.62 2.46
N HIS A 8 0.73 -13.65 3.16
CA HIS A 8 0.96 -13.57 4.60
C HIS A 8 2.07 -12.58 4.95
N LEU A 9 3.16 -12.56 4.17
CA LEU A 9 4.24 -11.60 4.36
C LEU A 9 3.75 -10.16 4.14
N VAL A 10 2.95 -9.94 3.09
CA VAL A 10 2.40 -8.61 2.81
C VAL A 10 1.50 -8.15 3.97
N ALA A 11 0.68 -9.05 4.49
CA ALA A 11 -0.18 -8.75 5.65
C ALA A 11 0.66 -8.34 6.87
N ALA A 12 1.76 -9.02 7.12
CA ALA A 12 2.66 -8.69 8.23
C ALA A 12 3.30 -7.31 8.04
N VAL A 13 3.72 -6.98 6.81
CA VAL A 13 4.26 -5.66 6.50
C VAL A 13 3.20 -4.58 6.70
N TYR A 14 1.99 -4.83 6.24
CA TYR A 14 0.85 -3.93 6.40
C TYR A 14 0.60 -3.62 7.89
N ASP A 15 0.52 -4.64 8.72
CA ASP A 15 0.30 -4.48 10.16
C ASP A 15 1.46 -3.74 10.83
N CYS A 16 2.68 -4.03 10.41
CA CYS A 16 3.86 -3.35 10.92
C CYS A 16 3.80 -1.85 10.62
N LEU A 17 3.50 -1.48 9.38
CA LEU A 17 3.40 -0.08 8.97
C LEU A 17 2.29 0.66 9.72
N ARG A 18 1.19 0.00 10.07
CA ARG A 18 0.10 0.61 10.82
C ARG A 18 0.51 1.08 12.21
N GLU A 19 1.61 0.57 12.74
CA GLU A 19 2.12 0.97 14.05
C GLU A 19 2.93 2.28 14.00
N PHE A 20 3.29 2.75 12.79
CA PHE A 20 4.16 3.92 12.62
C PHE A 20 3.40 5.10 12.01
N PRO A 21 3.73 6.35 12.43
CA PRO A 21 3.17 7.51 11.75
C PRO A 21 3.70 7.60 10.30
N PRO A 22 2.94 8.14 9.35
CA PRO A 22 1.61 8.69 9.55
C PRO A 22 0.50 7.63 9.50
N PHE A 23 0.82 6.36 9.17
CA PHE A 23 -0.16 5.29 8.98
C PHE A 23 -1.00 5.03 10.22
N LYS A 24 -0.42 5.20 11.39
CA LYS A 24 -1.09 4.96 12.67
C LYS A 24 -2.37 5.78 12.83
N ARG A 25 -2.42 6.97 12.23
CA ARG A 25 -3.57 7.89 12.33
C ARG A 25 -4.49 7.83 11.12
N MET A 26 -4.18 6.97 10.16
CA MET A 26 -4.98 6.83 8.95
C MET A 26 -6.17 5.91 9.17
N LYS A 27 -7.20 6.08 8.34
CA LYS A 27 -8.30 5.13 8.28
C LYS A 27 -7.83 3.89 7.53
N LEU A 28 -7.40 2.90 8.29
CA LEU A 28 -6.91 1.63 7.77
C LEU A 28 -7.51 0.50 8.60
N PRO A 29 -8.17 -0.47 7.95
CA PRO A 29 -8.71 -1.62 8.66
C PRO A 29 -7.60 -2.53 9.17
N SER A 30 -7.93 -3.46 10.06
CA SER A 30 -6.98 -4.49 10.46
C SER A 30 -6.67 -5.39 9.28
N ALA A 31 -5.54 -6.11 9.33
CA ALA A 31 -5.14 -7.00 8.24
C ALA A 31 -6.19 -8.07 7.95
N ASP A 32 -6.95 -8.48 8.97
CA ASP A 32 -8.03 -9.47 8.82
C ASP A 32 -9.14 -9.01 7.88
N GLU A 33 -9.30 -7.71 7.72
CA GLU A 33 -10.35 -7.13 6.87
C GLU A 33 -9.87 -6.82 5.46
N VAL A 34 -8.61 -7.12 5.16
CA VAL A 34 -7.99 -6.86 3.86
C VAL A 34 -7.56 -8.19 3.25
N GLU A 35 -7.90 -8.41 1.99
CA GLU A 35 -7.39 -9.55 1.25
C GLU A 35 -6.06 -9.15 0.59
N PHE A 36 -5.02 -9.92 0.85
CA PHE A 36 -3.71 -9.69 0.24
C PHE A 36 -3.47 -10.71 -0.84
N ARG A 37 -3.03 -10.26 -2.02
CA ARG A 37 -2.78 -11.13 -3.18
C ARG A 37 -1.40 -10.88 -3.74
N ILE A 38 -0.79 -11.94 -4.26
CA ILE A 38 0.41 -11.83 -5.07
C ILE A 38 0.00 -12.15 -6.50
N VAL A 39 0.29 -11.21 -7.40
CA VAL A 39 -0.07 -11.36 -8.81
C VAL A 39 1.20 -11.43 -9.67
N ALA A 40 1.13 -12.15 -10.78
CA ALA A 40 2.25 -12.34 -11.67
C ALA A 40 2.22 -11.33 -12.83
N ASP A 41 2.09 -10.06 -12.51
CA ASP A 41 2.07 -8.98 -13.51
C ASP A 41 3.41 -8.25 -13.46
N LYS A 42 4.12 -8.22 -14.60
CA LYS A 42 5.43 -7.57 -14.69
C LYS A 42 5.35 -6.06 -14.90
N THR A 43 4.17 -5.54 -15.23
CA THR A 43 3.99 -4.12 -15.54
C THR A 43 3.52 -3.31 -14.35
N LEU A 44 2.99 -3.96 -13.31
CA LEU A 44 2.47 -3.31 -12.12
C LEU A 44 3.31 -3.69 -10.90
N HIS A 45 3.55 -2.73 -10.01
CA HIS A 45 4.19 -3.01 -8.72
C HIS A 45 3.15 -3.45 -7.68
N GLY A 46 1.98 -2.81 -7.70
CA GLY A 46 0.91 -3.16 -6.80
C GLY A 46 -0.36 -2.41 -7.16
N TRP A 47 -1.45 -2.80 -6.56
CA TRP A 47 -2.71 -2.09 -6.69
C TRP A 47 -3.60 -2.35 -5.48
N HIS A 48 -4.47 -1.37 -5.24
CA HIS A 48 -5.52 -1.47 -4.25
C HIS A 48 -6.86 -1.50 -4.96
N ASN A 49 -7.76 -2.35 -4.49
CA ASN A 49 -9.12 -2.39 -4.99
C ASN A 49 -10.08 -2.62 -3.83
N SER A 50 -11.13 -1.81 -3.77
CA SER A 50 -12.25 -2.08 -2.90
C SER A 50 -13.25 -2.89 -3.69
N THR A 51 -13.54 -4.08 -3.22
CA THR A 51 -14.48 -4.95 -3.91
C THR A 51 -15.89 -4.36 -3.85
N ARG A 52 -16.76 -4.89 -4.70
CA ARG A 52 -18.16 -4.48 -4.76
C ARG A 52 -18.93 -4.84 -3.49
N LYS A 53 -18.42 -5.75 -2.68
CA LYS A 53 -19.03 -6.07 -1.39
C LYS A 53 -18.52 -5.09 -0.35
N LYS A 54 -19.45 -4.44 0.32
CA LYS A 54 -19.13 -3.47 1.37
C LYS A 54 -18.23 -4.10 2.43
N GLY A 55 -17.16 -3.42 2.76
CA GLY A 55 -16.25 -3.87 3.80
C GLY A 55 -15.14 -4.81 3.33
N GLN A 56 -15.05 -5.11 2.04
CA GLN A 56 -13.96 -5.92 1.49
C GLN A 56 -12.97 -5.04 0.74
N HIS A 57 -11.69 -5.23 1.04
CA HIS A 57 -10.59 -4.49 0.41
C HIS A 57 -9.53 -5.46 -0.06
N ILE A 58 -8.90 -5.16 -1.19
CA ILE A 58 -7.85 -5.99 -1.77
C ILE A 58 -6.62 -5.15 -1.96
N ILE A 59 -5.48 -5.62 -1.47
CA ILE A 59 -4.16 -5.09 -1.80
C ILE A 59 -3.41 -6.21 -2.52
N ALA A 60 -3.03 -5.96 -3.77
CA ALA A 60 -2.29 -6.91 -4.57
C ALA A 60 -0.90 -6.37 -4.85
N ILE A 61 0.09 -7.24 -4.75
CA ILE A 61 1.49 -6.90 -5.00
C ILE A 61 1.97 -7.75 -6.16
N SER A 62 2.62 -7.12 -7.13
CA SER A 62 3.16 -7.81 -8.28
C SER A 62 4.49 -8.49 -7.93
N ALA A 63 4.55 -9.81 -8.14
CA ALA A 63 5.78 -10.56 -7.92
C ALA A 63 6.92 -10.11 -8.82
N GLY A 64 6.60 -9.65 -10.03
CA GLY A 64 7.60 -9.19 -10.99
C GLY A 64 8.25 -7.86 -10.62
N GLY A 65 7.60 -7.06 -9.77
CA GLY A 65 8.11 -5.76 -9.37
C GLY A 65 8.84 -5.74 -8.03
N VAL A 66 8.88 -6.87 -7.33
CA VAL A 66 9.43 -6.93 -5.96
C VAL A 66 10.64 -7.85 -5.93
N GLY A 67 11.84 -7.25 -5.95
CA GLY A 67 13.07 -8.00 -5.83
C GLY A 67 13.72 -7.96 -4.45
N GLN A 68 13.30 -7.05 -3.61
CA GLN A 68 13.89 -6.84 -2.28
C GLN A 68 12.81 -6.50 -1.26
N PHE A 69 13.09 -6.83 0.00
CA PHE A 69 12.16 -6.55 1.09
C PHE A 69 11.85 -5.04 1.22
N ALA A 70 12.85 -4.19 1.07
CA ALA A 70 12.65 -2.73 1.14
C ALA A 70 11.67 -2.25 0.06
N THR A 71 11.70 -2.84 -1.14
CA THR A 71 10.75 -2.54 -2.19
C THR A 71 9.34 -2.97 -1.80
N LEU A 72 9.21 -4.15 -1.20
CA LEU A 72 7.92 -4.64 -0.73
C LEU A 72 7.30 -3.66 0.29
N VAL A 73 8.10 -3.18 1.25
CA VAL A 73 7.61 -2.25 2.27
C VAL A 73 7.11 -0.96 1.63
N ARG A 74 7.87 -0.39 0.68
CA ARG A 74 7.47 0.84 -0.01
C ARG A 74 6.19 0.66 -0.83
N ILE A 75 6.09 -0.43 -1.57
CA ILE A 75 4.89 -0.69 -2.39
C ILE A 75 3.68 -0.89 -1.50
N THR A 76 3.83 -1.65 -0.41
CA THR A 76 2.73 -1.85 0.54
C THR A 76 2.27 -0.51 1.12
N GLY A 77 3.22 0.34 1.53
CA GLY A 77 2.89 1.68 2.04
C GLY A 77 2.17 2.54 1.01
N HIS A 78 2.57 2.47 -0.25
CA HIS A 78 1.92 3.18 -1.35
C HIS A 78 0.45 2.76 -1.48
N GLU A 79 0.18 1.45 -1.49
CA GLU A 79 -1.19 0.95 -1.60
C GLU A 79 -2.02 1.27 -0.35
N MET A 80 -1.39 1.34 0.81
CA MET A 80 -2.08 1.74 2.04
C MET A 80 -2.59 3.16 1.97
N ILE A 81 -1.86 4.08 1.32
CA ILE A 81 -2.33 5.45 1.14
C ILE A 81 -3.59 5.47 0.27
N HIS A 82 -3.61 4.68 -0.81
CA HIS A 82 -4.80 4.56 -1.64
C HIS A 82 -6.00 4.05 -0.84
N LEU A 83 -5.80 3.02 -0.02
CA LEU A 83 -6.85 2.47 0.82
C LEU A 83 -7.37 3.51 1.81
N HIS A 84 -6.47 4.25 2.45
CA HIS A 84 -6.85 5.33 3.36
C HIS A 84 -7.69 6.39 2.65
N GLN A 85 -7.28 6.80 1.45
CA GLN A 85 -8.03 7.81 0.69
C GLN A 85 -9.42 7.31 0.30
N TYR A 86 -9.53 6.06 -0.09
CA TYR A 86 -10.82 5.47 -0.37
C TYR A 86 -11.72 5.51 0.86
N LEU A 87 -11.22 5.10 2.01
CA LEU A 87 -12.00 5.05 3.25
C LEU A 87 -12.31 6.44 3.81
N SER A 88 -11.42 7.41 3.59
CA SER A 88 -11.64 8.80 4.04
C SER A 88 -12.40 9.64 2.99
N LYS A 89 -12.75 9.04 1.85
CA LYS A 89 -13.48 9.71 0.75
C LYS A 89 -12.72 10.92 0.21
N THR A 90 -11.40 10.79 0.06
CA THR A 90 -10.54 11.85 -0.48
C THR A 90 -9.97 11.50 -1.86
N THR A 91 -10.51 10.48 -2.50
CA THR A 91 -10.18 10.15 -3.88
C THR A 91 -10.86 11.14 -4.84
N THR A 92 -10.26 11.32 -6.02
CA THR A 92 -10.84 12.15 -7.08
C THR A 92 -10.98 11.33 -8.37
N PRO A 93 -12.01 11.58 -9.19
CA PRO A 93 -12.16 10.86 -10.46
C PRO A 93 -10.95 11.10 -11.37
N ASN A 94 -10.51 10.04 -12.04
CA ASN A 94 -9.45 10.07 -13.06
C ASN A 94 -8.07 10.54 -12.58
N THR A 95 -7.87 10.68 -11.27
CA THR A 95 -6.59 11.11 -10.71
C THR A 95 -6.31 10.31 -9.44
N GLU A 96 -5.59 9.19 -9.57
CA GLU A 96 -5.27 8.34 -8.43
C GLU A 96 -4.26 9.00 -7.49
N HIS A 97 -3.26 9.68 -8.08
CA HIS A 97 -2.24 10.38 -7.32
C HIS A 97 -2.55 11.87 -7.29
N ASN A 98 -3.66 12.22 -6.62
CA ASN A 98 -4.08 13.62 -6.50
C ASN A 98 -3.17 14.38 -5.52
N SER A 99 -3.46 15.67 -5.31
CA SER A 99 -2.62 16.51 -4.45
C SER A 99 -2.56 16.00 -3.01
N ARG A 100 -3.66 15.44 -2.51
CA ARG A 100 -3.70 14.88 -1.16
C ARG A 100 -2.85 13.62 -1.06
N PHE A 101 -2.91 12.74 -2.06
CA PHE A 101 -2.05 11.57 -2.13
C PHE A 101 -0.58 11.99 -2.11
N ASN A 102 -0.22 12.96 -2.94
CA ASN A 102 1.16 13.43 -3.03
C ASN A 102 1.65 14.04 -1.71
N LYS A 103 0.79 14.76 -1.02
CA LYS A 103 1.12 15.35 0.28
C LYS A 103 1.40 14.27 1.34
N ILE A 104 0.56 13.24 1.38
CA ILE A 104 0.74 12.12 2.30
C ILE A 104 2.01 11.35 1.96
N SER A 105 2.23 11.10 0.66
CA SER A 105 3.42 10.38 0.18
C SER A 105 4.71 11.09 0.57
N LYS A 106 4.76 12.42 0.43
CA LYS A 106 5.94 13.20 0.84
C LYS A 106 6.20 13.09 2.33
N ARG A 107 5.14 13.10 3.14
CA ARG A 107 5.27 12.94 4.58
C ARG A 107 5.77 11.55 4.95
N VAL A 108 5.24 10.50 4.31
CA VAL A 108 5.70 9.14 4.53
C VAL A 108 7.17 9.01 4.19
N CYS A 109 7.58 9.50 3.02
CA CYS A 109 8.97 9.41 2.58
C CYS A 109 9.91 10.16 3.52
N LYS A 110 9.49 11.30 4.04
CA LYS A 110 10.29 12.06 5.00
C LYS A 110 10.47 11.29 6.31
N LEU A 111 9.40 10.68 6.82
CA LEU A 111 9.44 9.95 8.10
C LEU A 111 10.22 8.64 8.01
N PHE A 112 10.16 7.96 6.86
CA PHE A 112 10.84 6.69 6.65
C PHE A 112 12.18 6.81 5.93
N ASP A 113 12.57 8.02 5.56
CA ASP A 113 13.79 8.30 4.79
C ASP A 113 13.79 7.55 3.45
N TRP A 114 12.67 7.60 2.74
CA TRP A 114 12.52 7.00 1.43
C TRP A 114 12.61 8.05 0.33
N ASP A 115 13.15 7.63 -0.84
CA ASP A 115 13.17 8.46 -2.02
C ASP A 115 11.76 8.63 -2.57
N TYR A 116 11.28 9.88 -2.58
CA TYR A 116 9.93 10.17 -3.05
C TYR A 116 9.72 9.76 -4.51
N SER A 117 10.71 9.96 -5.37
CA SER A 117 10.58 9.61 -6.79
C SER A 117 10.43 8.11 -7.01
N ALA A 118 10.97 7.29 -6.12
CA ALA A 118 10.81 5.84 -6.19
C ALA A 118 9.50 5.37 -5.54
N PHE A 119 8.94 6.17 -4.64
CA PHE A 119 7.73 5.81 -3.89
C PHE A 119 6.44 6.16 -4.64
N SER A 120 6.40 7.32 -5.22
CA SER A 120 5.18 7.88 -5.81
C SER A 120 4.75 7.23 -7.13
#